data_a169dd9e051ca479db3abeea6b4a0ddf
#
_entry.id   a169dd9e051ca479db3abeea6b4a0ddf
#
_cell.length_a   1.000
_cell.length_b   1.000
_cell.length_c   1.000
_cell.angle_alpha   90.00
_cell.angle_beta   90.00
_cell.angle_gamma   90.00
#
_symmetry.space_group_name_H-M   'P 1'
#
loop_
_entity.id
_entity.type
_entity.pdbx_description
1 polymer ?
#
loop_
_entity_poly.entity_id
_entity_poly.type
_entity_poly.pdbx_seq_one_letter_code
_entity_poly.pdbx_strand_id
1 'polypeptide(L)'
;MGAVMTVTLLHTAEGHRARFEALRDRIAPGEDLRQEVREDWLERAQAGVTSELEAEIAEAVAAAEGVVICTCTTIGPAAEKAGAIRVDWPMMREAAKIGGPVLLAYGLESTWGPSLALLERALAAEGREAVVHPMPMMRFWPLFEAGETEAFAAVIAGEVRKVIESGREIGCVVLAQVSMAGAAELLGDLSVPVLASPELALRAGLEA
;
A
#
# COMPACT_ATOMS: atom_id res chain seq x y z
N MET A 1 26.63 17.10 9.50
CA MET A 1 25.78 15.96 9.85
C MET A 1 24.36 16.46 9.69
N GLY A 2 23.61 15.93 8.71
CA GLY A 2 22.17 16.20 8.63
C GLY A 2 21.47 15.68 9.90
N ALA A 3 20.35 16.28 10.26
CA ALA A 3 19.51 15.72 11.32
C ALA A 3 18.99 14.34 10.86
N VAL A 4 19.04 13.35 11.76
CA VAL A 4 18.46 12.03 11.50
C VAL A 4 16.95 12.23 11.38
N MET A 5 16.37 11.80 10.27
CA MET A 5 14.92 11.84 10.09
C MET A 5 14.27 10.64 10.78
N THR A 6 13.23 10.88 11.54
CA THR A 6 12.41 9.81 12.12
C THR A 6 11.18 9.60 11.28
N VAL A 7 10.97 8.36 10.84
CA VAL A 7 9.73 7.92 10.19
C VAL A 7 9.05 6.90 11.08
N THR A 8 7.79 7.15 11.44
CA THR A 8 6.97 6.19 12.20
C THR A 8 5.97 5.51 11.29
N LEU A 9 5.98 4.19 11.27
CA LEU A 9 5.05 3.36 10.51
C LEU A 9 3.96 2.81 11.45
N LEU A 10 2.70 3.02 11.08
CA LEU A 10 1.56 2.40 11.73
C LEU A 10 1.06 1.23 10.89
N HIS A 11 1.28 0.02 11.37
CA HIS A 11 0.92 -1.23 10.73
C HIS A 11 -0.35 -1.84 11.32
N THR A 12 -1.03 -2.65 10.52
CA THR A 12 -2.11 -3.56 10.97
C THR A 12 -1.77 -5.03 10.72
N ALA A 13 -0.50 -5.34 10.46
CA ALA A 13 0.00 -6.71 10.34
C ALA A 13 1.50 -6.72 10.71
N GLU A 14 1.89 -7.64 11.62
CA GLU A 14 3.28 -7.79 12.08
C GLU A 14 4.23 -8.12 10.93
N GLY A 15 3.78 -8.89 9.94
CA GLY A 15 4.60 -9.29 8.79
C GLY A 15 5.13 -8.13 7.92
N HIS A 16 4.68 -6.90 8.15
CA HIS A 16 5.18 -5.73 7.41
C HIS A 16 6.50 -5.18 7.97
N ARG A 17 6.82 -5.39 9.26
CA ARG A 17 8.02 -4.86 9.91
C ARG A 17 9.29 -5.21 9.17
N ALA A 18 9.55 -6.50 8.96
CA ALA A 18 10.77 -6.96 8.32
C ALA A 18 10.96 -6.38 6.91
N ARG A 19 9.87 -6.22 6.16
CA ARG A 19 9.91 -5.58 4.82
C ARG A 19 10.37 -4.13 4.89
N PHE A 20 9.83 -3.34 5.80
CA PHE A 20 10.20 -1.94 5.93
C PHE A 20 11.58 -1.75 6.53
N GLU A 21 12.03 -2.63 7.42
CA GLU A 21 13.41 -2.65 7.92
C GLU A 21 14.40 -2.89 6.79
N ALA A 22 14.17 -3.93 5.98
CA ALA A 22 15.02 -4.24 4.83
C ALA A 22 15.01 -3.09 3.79
N LEU A 23 13.88 -2.43 3.58
CA LEU A 23 13.79 -1.25 2.72
C LEU A 23 14.61 -0.09 3.28
N ARG A 24 14.45 0.27 4.57
CA ARG A 24 15.20 1.32 5.23
C ARG A 24 16.70 1.06 5.11
N ASP A 25 17.14 -0.16 5.41
CA ASP A 25 18.56 -0.53 5.37
C ASP A 25 19.15 -0.39 3.95
N ARG A 26 18.34 -0.61 2.93
CA ARG A 26 18.73 -0.50 1.52
C ARG A 26 18.75 0.94 0.99
N ILE A 27 17.73 1.75 1.33
CA ILE A 27 17.55 3.07 0.69
C ILE A 27 17.94 4.25 1.58
N ALA A 28 17.95 4.08 2.91
CA ALA A 28 18.24 5.13 3.88
C ALA A 28 18.92 4.56 5.14
N PRO A 29 20.10 3.90 5.00
CA PRO A 29 20.78 3.32 6.14
C PRO A 29 21.18 4.45 7.12
N GLY A 30 20.76 4.29 8.37
CA GLY A 30 21.06 5.28 9.43
C GLY A 30 19.90 6.23 9.77
N GLU A 31 18.81 6.24 8.99
CA GLU A 31 17.59 6.95 9.39
C GLU A 31 16.81 6.16 10.45
N ASP A 32 16.14 6.87 11.37
CA ASP A 32 15.37 6.25 12.44
C ASP A 32 14.00 5.79 11.91
N LEU A 33 13.76 4.48 11.99
CA LEU A 33 12.49 3.87 11.58
C LEU A 33 11.81 3.27 12.81
N ARG A 34 10.71 3.89 13.23
CA ARG A 34 9.85 3.38 14.29
C ARG A 34 8.66 2.64 13.70
N GLN A 35 8.25 1.58 14.35
CA GLN A 35 7.18 0.74 13.83
C GLN A 35 6.24 0.34 14.97
N GLU A 36 4.98 0.68 14.83
CA GLU A 36 3.90 0.30 15.72
C GLU A 36 2.92 -0.61 14.99
N VAL A 37 2.46 -1.69 15.64
CA VAL A 37 1.53 -2.65 15.06
C VAL A 37 0.25 -2.68 15.88
N ARG A 38 -0.89 -2.55 15.18
CA ARG A 38 -2.25 -2.57 15.71
C ARG A 38 -3.10 -3.54 14.89
N GLU A 39 -2.93 -4.83 15.14
CA GLU A 39 -3.60 -5.88 14.35
C GLU A 39 -5.11 -5.85 14.50
N ASP A 40 -5.62 -5.50 15.68
CA ASP A 40 -7.05 -5.35 15.97
C ASP A 40 -7.74 -4.27 15.11
N TRP A 41 -7.01 -3.25 14.66
CA TRP A 41 -7.59 -2.19 13.86
C TRP A 41 -8.09 -2.65 12.49
N LEU A 42 -7.39 -3.60 11.85
CA LEU A 42 -7.84 -4.14 10.57
C LEU A 42 -9.13 -4.95 10.74
N GLU A 43 -9.19 -5.81 11.76
CA GLU A 43 -10.38 -6.60 12.05
C GLU A 43 -11.60 -5.70 12.29
N ARG A 44 -11.45 -4.69 13.14
CA ARG A 44 -12.50 -3.71 13.47
C ARG A 44 -12.92 -2.86 12.28
N ALA A 45 -12.02 -2.58 11.35
CA ALA A 45 -12.27 -1.76 10.18
C ALA A 45 -12.89 -2.51 8.99
N GLN A 46 -12.95 -3.83 9.00
CA GLN A 46 -13.49 -4.61 7.87
C GLN A 46 -14.97 -4.28 7.56
N ALA A 47 -15.75 -3.98 8.59
CA ALA A 47 -17.15 -3.57 8.44
C ALA A 47 -17.32 -2.04 8.31
N GLY A 48 -16.22 -1.29 8.25
CA GLY A 48 -16.17 0.16 8.23
C GLY A 48 -15.47 0.74 9.45
N VAL A 49 -14.83 1.89 9.29
CA VAL A 49 -14.14 2.58 10.38
C VAL A 49 -15.16 3.34 11.22
N THR A 50 -15.27 2.99 12.51
CA THR A 50 -16.14 3.66 13.48
C THR A 50 -15.50 4.96 13.98
N SER A 51 -16.30 5.86 14.54
CA SER A 51 -15.78 7.10 15.17
C SER A 51 -14.84 6.84 16.35
N GLU A 52 -15.03 5.73 17.08
CA GLU A 52 -14.13 5.30 18.15
C GLU A 52 -12.76 4.89 17.57
N LEU A 53 -12.75 4.07 16.51
CA LEU A 53 -11.52 3.68 15.84
C LEU A 53 -10.81 4.88 15.17
N GLU A 54 -11.59 5.82 14.59
CA GLU A 54 -11.00 7.08 14.07
C GLU A 54 -10.28 7.87 15.17
N ALA A 55 -10.86 7.95 16.37
CA ALA A 55 -10.24 8.64 17.50
C ALA A 55 -8.95 7.95 17.96
N GLU A 56 -8.95 6.63 18.08
CA GLU A 56 -7.75 5.85 18.43
C GLU A 56 -6.61 6.02 17.39
N ILE A 57 -6.96 6.01 16.09
CA ILE A 57 -6.01 6.26 15.02
C ILE A 57 -5.42 7.68 15.12
N ALA A 58 -6.28 8.67 15.38
CA ALA A 58 -5.86 10.05 15.52
C ALA A 58 -4.93 10.25 16.72
N GLU A 59 -5.21 9.61 17.85
CA GLU A 59 -4.35 9.63 19.04
C GLU A 59 -2.98 9.01 18.75
N ALA A 60 -2.94 7.86 18.06
CA ALA A 60 -1.68 7.21 17.70
C ALA A 60 -0.86 8.05 16.72
N VAL A 61 -1.49 8.67 15.72
CA VAL A 61 -0.81 9.59 14.80
C VAL A 61 -0.24 10.80 15.54
N ALA A 62 -1.01 11.38 16.46
CA ALA A 62 -0.59 12.56 17.25
C ALA A 62 0.55 12.23 18.24
N ALA A 63 0.61 11.00 18.75
CA ALA A 63 1.63 10.56 19.70
C ALA A 63 2.93 10.11 19.01
N ALA A 64 2.89 9.81 17.73
CA ALA A 64 4.02 9.31 16.96
C ALA A 64 5.06 10.42 16.72
N GLU A 65 6.34 10.05 16.71
CA GLU A 65 7.43 10.97 16.41
C GLU A 65 7.77 11.00 14.91
N GLY A 66 8.11 12.17 14.42
CA GLY A 66 8.55 12.38 13.04
C GLY A 66 7.40 12.29 12.01
N VAL A 67 7.72 11.83 10.82
CA VAL A 67 6.75 11.64 9.76
C VAL A 67 6.03 10.32 9.95
N VAL A 68 4.69 10.36 9.98
CA VAL A 68 3.88 9.16 10.19
C VAL A 68 3.37 8.62 8.85
N ILE A 69 3.57 7.33 8.61
CA ILE A 69 3.02 6.61 7.45
C ILE A 69 2.08 5.52 7.94
N CYS A 70 0.81 5.58 7.55
CA CYS A 70 -0.13 4.49 7.75
C CYS A 70 0.01 3.46 6.62
N THR A 71 0.37 2.23 6.97
CA THR A 71 0.66 1.16 6.01
C THR A 71 -0.54 0.27 5.69
N CYS A 72 -1.71 0.59 6.24
CA CYS A 72 -2.96 -0.11 5.98
C CYS A 72 -3.91 0.74 5.13
N THR A 73 -4.25 0.26 3.96
CA THR A 73 -5.13 0.95 3.01
C THR A 73 -6.56 1.09 3.55
N THR A 74 -7.06 0.09 4.28
CA THR A 74 -8.43 0.10 4.84
C THR A 74 -8.66 1.27 5.80
N ILE A 75 -7.72 1.52 6.72
CA ILE A 75 -7.78 2.65 7.67
C ILE A 75 -7.08 3.91 7.17
N GLY A 76 -6.48 3.84 5.98
CA GLY A 76 -5.73 4.93 5.37
C GLY A 76 -6.45 6.29 5.36
N PRO A 77 -7.74 6.36 4.98
CA PRO A 77 -8.49 7.61 5.01
C PRO A 77 -8.59 8.25 6.40
N ALA A 78 -8.77 7.45 7.46
CA ALA A 78 -8.82 7.94 8.83
C ALA A 78 -7.44 8.45 9.30
N ALA A 79 -6.38 7.71 8.99
CA ALA A 79 -5.02 8.11 9.32
C ALA A 79 -4.59 9.38 8.56
N GLU A 80 -4.96 9.51 7.28
CA GLU A 80 -4.71 10.72 6.49
C GLU A 80 -5.42 11.95 7.07
N LYS A 81 -6.67 11.80 7.51
CA LYS A 81 -7.43 12.85 8.20
C LYS A 81 -6.74 13.30 9.48
N ALA A 82 -6.01 12.41 10.14
CA ALA A 82 -5.22 12.70 11.35
C ALA A 82 -3.81 13.26 11.04
N GLY A 83 -3.41 13.37 9.76
CA GLY A 83 -2.13 13.94 9.33
C GLY A 83 -1.06 12.93 8.92
N ALA A 84 -1.36 11.63 8.91
CA ALA A 84 -0.42 10.63 8.42
C ALA A 84 -0.39 10.58 6.89
N ILE A 85 0.74 10.18 6.32
CA ILE A 85 0.86 9.82 4.90
C ILE A 85 0.22 8.44 4.71
N ARG A 86 -0.64 8.29 3.72
CA ARG A 86 -1.10 6.97 3.30
C ARG A 86 -0.01 6.27 2.50
N VAL A 87 0.26 5.01 2.84
CA VAL A 87 1.28 4.19 2.15
C VAL A 87 1.04 4.07 0.64
N ASP A 88 -0.22 4.07 0.23
CA ASP A 88 -0.65 3.89 -1.15
C ASP A 88 -0.68 5.21 -1.96
N TRP A 89 -0.62 6.38 -1.31
CA TRP A 89 -0.69 7.66 -2.00
C TRP A 89 0.42 7.89 -3.06
N PRO A 90 1.72 7.72 -2.75
CA PRO A 90 2.78 7.89 -3.75
C PRO A 90 2.65 6.92 -4.94
N MET A 91 2.21 5.68 -4.68
CA MET A 91 1.97 4.68 -5.71
C MET A 91 0.81 5.07 -6.63
N MET A 92 -0.31 5.57 -6.08
CA MET A 92 -1.45 6.02 -6.88
C MET A 92 -1.11 7.23 -7.74
N ARG A 93 -0.28 8.16 -7.23
CA ARG A 93 0.25 9.26 -8.03
C ARG A 93 1.11 8.78 -9.19
N GLU A 94 1.95 7.78 -8.95
CA GLU A 94 2.76 7.21 -10.02
C GLU A 94 1.90 6.52 -11.09
N ALA A 95 0.89 5.74 -10.68
CA ALA A 95 -0.09 5.15 -11.61
C ALA A 95 -0.80 6.22 -12.46
N ALA A 96 -1.20 7.33 -11.83
CA ALA A 96 -1.85 8.44 -12.53
C ALA A 96 -0.92 9.12 -13.57
N LYS A 97 0.38 9.25 -13.27
CA LYS A 97 1.37 9.79 -14.22
C LYS A 97 1.60 8.87 -15.41
N ILE A 98 1.67 7.55 -15.18
CA ILE A 98 1.78 6.56 -16.26
C ILE A 98 0.59 6.68 -17.19
N GLY A 99 -0.62 6.70 -16.64
CA GLY A 99 -1.86 6.78 -17.41
C GLY A 99 -2.22 5.46 -18.10
N GLY A 100 -3.30 5.50 -18.92
CA GLY A 100 -3.88 4.31 -19.52
C GLY A 100 -4.71 3.48 -18.53
N PRO A 101 -5.26 2.32 -18.97
CA PRO A 101 -6.07 1.47 -18.10
C PRO A 101 -5.26 0.89 -16.93
N VAL A 102 -5.82 0.90 -15.72
CA VAL A 102 -5.15 0.43 -14.50
C VAL A 102 -5.74 -0.92 -14.08
N LEU A 103 -4.89 -1.93 -13.89
CA LEU A 103 -5.27 -3.18 -13.24
C LEU A 103 -5.04 -3.02 -11.73
N LEU A 104 -6.13 -2.90 -10.94
CA LEU A 104 -6.08 -2.68 -9.51
C LEU A 104 -6.32 -3.99 -8.76
N ALA A 105 -5.24 -4.61 -8.26
CA ALA A 105 -5.28 -5.86 -7.50
C ALA A 105 -5.43 -5.60 -5.99
N TYR A 106 -6.36 -6.30 -5.34
CA TYR A 106 -6.63 -6.16 -3.91
C TYR A 106 -7.01 -7.50 -3.27
N GLY A 107 -6.59 -7.70 -2.02
CA GLY A 107 -6.74 -8.95 -1.27
C GLY A 107 -7.86 -8.93 -0.23
N LEU A 108 -8.45 -7.78 0.08
CA LEU A 108 -9.56 -7.61 1.01
C LEU A 108 -10.62 -6.69 0.40
N GLU A 109 -11.90 -7.02 0.62
CA GLU A 109 -13.02 -6.19 0.14
C GLU A 109 -12.98 -4.77 0.72
N SER A 110 -12.61 -4.64 2.00
CA SER A 110 -12.45 -3.35 2.69
C SER A 110 -11.36 -2.45 2.07
N THR A 111 -10.49 -3.00 1.24
CA THR A 111 -9.42 -2.25 0.53
C THR A 111 -9.94 -1.60 -0.76
N TRP A 112 -10.95 -2.19 -1.41
CA TRP A 112 -11.40 -1.75 -2.73
C TRP A 112 -11.81 -0.28 -2.78
N GLY A 113 -12.79 0.10 -1.95
CA GLY A 113 -13.31 1.47 -1.93
C GLY A 113 -12.24 2.53 -1.66
N PRO A 114 -11.46 2.40 -0.57
CA PRO A 114 -10.36 3.34 -0.27
C PRO A 114 -9.28 3.42 -1.35
N SER A 115 -8.96 2.30 -2.03
CA SER A 115 -7.96 2.28 -3.11
C SER A 115 -8.49 2.96 -4.37
N LEU A 116 -9.73 2.66 -4.78
CA LEU A 116 -10.34 3.27 -5.96
C LEU A 116 -10.47 4.78 -5.79
N ALA A 117 -11.03 5.24 -4.67
CA ALA A 117 -11.17 6.67 -4.39
C ALA A 117 -9.82 7.41 -4.38
N LEU A 118 -8.76 6.76 -3.88
CA LEU A 118 -7.42 7.34 -3.88
C LEU A 118 -6.82 7.43 -5.28
N LEU A 119 -7.00 6.40 -6.10
CA LEU A 119 -6.56 6.40 -7.50
C LEU A 119 -7.31 7.47 -8.31
N GLU A 120 -8.62 7.58 -8.15
CA GLU A 120 -9.43 8.61 -8.79
C GLU A 120 -8.97 10.02 -8.40
N ARG A 121 -8.67 10.24 -7.12
CA ARG A 121 -8.09 11.50 -6.62
C ARG A 121 -6.73 11.80 -7.28
N ALA A 122 -5.88 10.79 -7.42
CA ALA A 122 -4.58 10.95 -8.07
C ALA A 122 -4.72 11.26 -9.56
N LEU A 123 -5.62 10.57 -10.26
CA LEU A 123 -5.93 10.83 -11.67
C LEU A 123 -6.47 12.25 -11.87
N ALA A 124 -7.40 12.69 -11.03
CA ALA A 124 -7.95 14.04 -11.08
C ALA A 124 -6.87 15.11 -10.86
N ALA A 125 -5.91 14.87 -9.96
CA ALA A 125 -4.79 15.79 -9.73
C ALA A 125 -3.86 15.93 -10.95
N GLU A 126 -3.76 14.89 -11.79
CA GLU A 126 -3.02 14.91 -13.07
C GLU A 126 -3.90 15.35 -14.25
N GLY A 127 -5.17 15.71 -14.03
CA GLY A 127 -6.12 16.06 -15.09
C GLY A 127 -6.42 14.90 -16.04
N ARG A 128 -6.40 13.67 -15.53
CA ARG A 128 -6.56 12.42 -16.30
C ARG A 128 -7.76 11.61 -15.83
N GLU A 129 -8.23 10.75 -16.71
CA GLU A 129 -9.16 9.67 -16.42
C GLU A 129 -8.54 8.35 -16.86
N ALA A 130 -8.90 7.26 -16.20
CA ALA A 130 -8.47 5.92 -16.56
C ALA A 130 -9.57 4.90 -16.36
N VAL A 131 -9.60 3.88 -17.21
CA VAL A 131 -10.41 2.68 -16.95
C VAL A 131 -9.74 1.87 -15.87
N VAL A 132 -10.44 1.57 -14.78
CA VAL A 132 -9.93 0.74 -13.69
C VAL A 132 -10.53 -0.66 -13.81
N HIS A 133 -9.66 -1.65 -13.96
CA HIS A 133 -10.02 -3.06 -13.96
C HIS A 133 -9.81 -3.64 -12.56
N PRO A 134 -10.88 -3.99 -11.83
CA PRO A 134 -10.74 -4.63 -10.53
C PRO A 134 -10.18 -6.04 -10.67
N MET A 135 -9.26 -6.39 -9.78
CA MET A 135 -8.67 -7.72 -9.69
C MET A 135 -8.74 -8.25 -8.26
N PRO A 136 -9.88 -8.82 -7.85
CA PRO A 136 -10.08 -9.34 -6.50
C PRO A 136 -9.26 -10.61 -6.26
N MET A 137 -8.46 -10.62 -5.18
CA MET A 137 -7.56 -11.70 -4.79
C MET A 137 -7.94 -12.31 -3.44
N MET A 138 -9.14 -12.03 -2.90
CA MET A 138 -9.58 -12.46 -1.56
C MET A 138 -9.44 -13.97 -1.34
N ARG A 139 -9.63 -14.79 -2.38
CA ARG A 139 -9.47 -16.26 -2.29
C ARG A 139 -8.07 -16.72 -1.85
N PHE A 140 -7.07 -15.86 -2.01
CA PHE A 140 -5.68 -16.15 -1.64
C PHE A 140 -5.27 -15.52 -0.30
N TRP A 141 -6.12 -14.68 0.28
CA TRP A 141 -5.84 -13.99 1.53
C TRP A 141 -5.44 -14.93 2.69
N PRO A 142 -6.04 -16.15 2.82
CA PRO A 142 -5.63 -17.11 3.85
C PRO A 142 -4.15 -17.50 3.81
N LEU A 143 -3.47 -17.41 2.67
CA LEU A 143 -2.01 -17.64 2.60
C LEU A 143 -1.25 -16.55 3.34
N PHE A 144 -1.67 -15.30 3.22
CA PHE A 144 -1.06 -14.19 3.94
C PHE A 144 -1.31 -14.32 5.46
N GLU A 145 -2.53 -14.64 5.87
CA GLU A 145 -2.88 -14.87 7.28
C GLU A 145 -2.11 -16.03 7.91
N ALA A 146 -1.80 -17.05 7.14
CA ALA A 146 -0.97 -18.18 7.56
C ALA A 146 0.55 -17.87 7.59
N GLY A 147 0.96 -16.64 7.21
CA GLY A 147 2.37 -16.26 7.10
C GLY A 147 3.09 -16.81 5.85
N GLU A 148 2.36 -17.44 4.92
CA GLU A 148 2.89 -17.98 3.66
C GLU A 148 3.06 -16.88 2.61
N THR A 149 3.87 -15.86 2.93
CA THR A 149 3.99 -14.63 2.14
C THR A 149 4.58 -14.86 0.76
N GLU A 150 5.50 -15.82 0.60
CA GLU A 150 6.07 -16.19 -0.70
C GLU A 150 5.03 -16.86 -1.60
N ALA A 151 4.24 -17.79 -1.05
CA ALA A 151 3.15 -18.44 -1.78
C ALA A 151 2.09 -17.41 -2.19
N PHE A 152 1.74 -16.48 -1.28
CA PHE A 152 0.82 -15.40 -1.57
C PHE A 152 1.32 -14.51 -2.71
N ALA A 153 2.60 -14.11 -2.69
CA ALA A 153 3.21 -13.34 -3.77
C ALA A 153 3.20 -14.10 -5.11
N ALA A 154 3.53 -15.39 -5.10
CA ALA A 154 3.57 -16.21 -6.30
C ALA A 154 2.20 -16.38 -6.96
N VAL A 155 1.13 -16.62 -6.19
CA VAL A 155 -0.21 -16.75 -6.76
C VAL A 155 -0.72 -15.43 -7.33
N ILE A 156 -0.45 -14.30 -6.67
CA ILE A 156 -0.78 -12.97 -7.19
C ILE A 156 -0.04 -12.71 -8.51
N ALA A 157 1.27 -12.97 -8.55
CA ALA A 157 2.06 -12.80 -9.76
C ALA A 157 1.54 -13.67 -10.91
N GLY A 158 1.18 -14.92 -10.63
CA GLY A 158 0.60 -15.82 -11.63
C GLY A 158 -0.73 -15.32 -12.20
N GLU A 159 -1.61 -14.79 -11.35
CA GLU A 159 -2.89 -14.24 -11.81
C GLU A 159 -2.70 -12.94 -12.61
N VAL A 160 -1.81 -12.05 -12.19
CA VAL A 160 -1.47 -10.84 -12.95
C VAL A 160 -0.95 -11.19 -14.33
N ARG A 161 -0.02 -12.15 -14.45
CA ARG A 161 0.49 -12.61 -15.75
C ARG A 161 -0.62 -13.08 -16.69
N LYS A 162 -1.55 -13.87 -16.19
CA LYS A 162 -2.70 -14.36 -17.00
C LYS A 162 -3.49 -13.20 -17.58
N VAL A 163 -3.72 -12.11 -16.82
CA VAL A 163 -4.44 -10.93 -17.32
C VAL A 163 -3.63 -10.22 -18.39
N ILE A 164 -2.33 -10.02 -18.20
CA ILE A 164 -1.47 -9.36 -19.18
C ILE A 164 -1.35 -10.20 -20.46
N GLU A 165 -1.14 -11.52 -20.32
CA GLU A 165 -1.04 -12.45 -21.46
C GLU A 165 -2.36 -12.63 -22.22
N SER A 166 -3.49 -12.29 -21.63
CA SER A 166 -4.80 -12.30 -22.34
C SER A 166 -4.92 -11.25 -23.44
N GLY A 167 -3.95 -10.35 -23.56
CA GLY A 167 -3.96 -9.25 -24.53
C GLY A 167 -4.83 -8.07 -24.13
N ARG A 168 -5.32 -8.02 -22.87
CA ARG A 168 -6.04 -6.86 -22.37
C ARG A 168 -5.10 -5.66 -22.33
N GLU A 169 -5.56 -4.53 -22.81
CA GLU A 169 -4.83 -3.28 -22.72
C GLU A 169 -4.75 -2.83 -21.24
N ILE A 170 -3.54 -2.81 -20.70
CA ILE A 170 -3.22 -2.38 -19.33
C ILE A 170 -2.04 -1.42 -19.41
N GLY A 171 -2.22 -0.21 -18.87
CA GLY A 171 -1.15 0.80 -18.76
C GLY A 171 -0.22 0.54 -17.58
N CYS A 172 -0.79 0.14 -16.43
CA CYS A 172 -0.01 -0.30 -15.27
C CYS A 172 -0.82 -1.23 -14.37
N VAL A 173 -0.10 -2.00 -13.55
CA VAL A 173 -0.66 -2.83 -12.48
C VAL A 173 -0.41 -2.13 -11.15
N VAL A 174 -1.43 -2.01 -10.31
CA VAL A 174 -1.35 -1.48 -8.96
C VAL A 174 -1.65 -2.61 -7.98
N LEU A 175 -0.67 -2.94 -7.13
CA LEU A 175 -0.81 -3.86 -6.02
C LEU A 175 -1.23 -3.07 -4.78
N ALA A 176 -2.54 -3.00 -4.51
CA ALA A 176 -3.15 -2.03 -3.60
C ALA A 176 -2.77 -2.18 -2.12
N GLN A 177 -2.14 -3.30 -1.72
CA GLN A 177 -1.79 -3.58 -0.33
C GLN A 177 -0.30 -3.88 -0.16
N VAL A 178 0.27 -3.48 0.98
CA VAL A 178 1.66 -3.78 1.36
C VAL A 178 1.94 -5.29 1.33
N SER A 179 0.97 -6.11 1.77
CA SER A 179 1.05 -7.58 1.75
C SER A 179 1.31 -8.16 0.35
N MET A 180 0.91 -7.46 -0.70
CA MET A 180 1.05 -7.91 -2.09
C MET A 180 2.41 -7.52 -2.71
N ALA A 181 3.22 -6.70 -2.03
CA ALA A 181 4.42 -6.10 -2.63
C ALA A 181 5.46 -7.12 -3.13
N GLY A 182 5.54 -8.31 -2.52
CA GLY A 182 6.41 -9.39 -2.99
C GLY A 182 6.10 -9.86 -4.41
N ALA A 183 4.87 -9.71 -4.86
CA ALA A 183 4.51 -10.08 -6.23
C ALA A 183 5.14 -9.15 -7.28
N ALA A 184 5.43 -7.88 -6.96
CA ALA A 184 6.09 -6.97 -7.88
C ALA A 184 7.50 -7.45 -8.26
N GLU A 185 8.22 -8.04 -7.32
CA GLU A 185 9.56 -8.60 -7.55
C GLU A 185 9.53 -9.77 -8.55
N LEU A 186 8.45 -10.55 -8.53
CA LEU A 186 8.24 -11.69 -9.44
C LEU A 186 7.72 -11.28 -10.82
N LEU A 187 7.36 -10.01 -11.00
CA LEU A 187 6.76 -9.45 -12.21
C LEU A 187 7.67 -8.43 -12.92
N GLY A 188 8.93 -8.33 -12.50
CA GLY A 188 9.87 -7.35 -13.04
C GLY A 188 10.25 -7.56 -14.52
N ASP A 189 9.90 -8.69 -15.11
CA ASP A 189 10.09 -9.03 -16.53
C ASP A 189 8.91 -8.61 -17.42
N LEU A 190 7.80 -8.15 -16.85
CA LEU A 190 6.67 -7.66 -17.64
C LEU A 190 6.99 -6.32 -18.31
N SER A 191 6.46 -6.13 -19.50
CA SER A 191 6.55 -4.85 -20.24
C SER A 191 5.63 -3.77 -19.65
N VAL A 192 4.70 -4.16 -18.79
CA VAL A 192 3.74 -3.26 -18.10
C VAL A 192 4.28 -2.95 -16.71
N PRO A 193 4.38 -1.67 -16.32
CA PRO A 193 4.80 -1.30 -14.97
C PRO A 193 3.93 -1.93 -13.89
N VAL A 194 4.58 -2.55 -12.88
CA VAL A 194 3.92 -3.11 -11.70
C VAL A 194 4.31 -2.28 -10.48
N LEU A 195 3.33 -1.64 -9.88
CA LEU A 195 3.52 -0.70 -8.78
C LEU A 195 3.16 -1.34 -7.45
N ALA A 196 4.06 -1.18 -6.47
CA ALA A 196 3.85 -1.56 -5.08
C ALA A 196 4.21 -0.38 -4.16
N SER A 197 3.46 -0.24 -3.08
CA SER A 197 3.50 0.96 -2.24
C SER A 197 4.72 1.11 -1.31
N PRO A 198 5.36 0.05 -0.75
CA PRO A 198 6.27 0.21 0.40
C PRO A 198 7.45 1.14 0.14
N GLU A 199 8.19 0.92 -0.95
CA GLU A 199 9.37 1.73 -1.25
C GLU A 199 9.00 3.18 -1.59
N LEU A 200 7.97 3.37 -2.40
CA LEU A 200 7.49 4.71 -2.79
C LEU A 200 7.04 5.50 -1.56
N ALA A 201 6.37 4.85 -0.62
CA ALA A 201 5.93 5.50 0.61
C ALA A 201 7.09 5.85 1.54
N LEU A 202 8.05 4.94 1.72
CA LEU A 202 9.20 5.22 2.58
C LEU A 202 10.05 6.37 2.02
N ARG A 203 10.29 6.40 0.71
CA ARG A 203 10.97 7.54 0.06
C ARG A 203 10.22 8.85 0.27
N ALA A 204 8.89 8.85 0.08
CA ALA A 204 8.08 10.05 0.30
C ALA A 204 8.11 10.52 1.76
N GLY A 205 8.13 9.60 2.73
CA GLY A 205 8.25 9.93 4.15
C GLY A 205 9.62 10.49 4.54
N LEU A 206 10.69 10.08 3.86
CA LEU A 206 12.05 10.59 4.05
C LEU A 206 12.29 11.95 3.38
N GLU A 207 11.41 12.38 2.49
CA GLU A 207 11.48 13.66 1.77
C GLU A 207 10.53 14.72 2.35
N ALA A 208 9.68 14.34 3.33
CA ALA A 208 8.66 15.21 3.92
C ALA A 208 9.24 16.03 5.08
#